data_2fbb80e62a60bcda4138a852d5bb9b31
#
_entry.id   2fbb80e62a60bcda4138a852d5bb9b31
#
_cell.length_a   1.000
_cell.length_b   1.000
_cell.length_c   1.000
_cell.angle_alpha   90.00
_cell.angle_beta   90.00
_cell.angle_gamma   90.00
#
_symmetry.space_group_name_H-M   'P 1'
#
loop_
_entity.id
_entity.type
_entity.pdbx_description
1 polymer ?
#
loop_
_entity_poly.entity_id
_entity_poly.type
_entity_poly.pdbx_seq_one_letter_code
_entity_poly.pdbx_strand_id
1 'polypeptide(L)'
;MIVLDTNVVAELMRPAPAPGVLAWVRAQTTGDLYTTAITLAEVRYGIERLPDGRRKTLLRSTADEVFGGFEEQILPFDARAALRYATIVSGRDRAGRPIEGFDPQIASICREHQAALATRNATDFEHTEVEVIDTWSVTN
;
A
#
# COMPACT_ATOMS: atom_id res chain seq x y z
N MET A 1 8.88 -8.65 -6.61
CA MET A 1 8.26 -7.32 -6.40
C MET A 1 7.17 -7.43 -5.36
N ILE A 2 7.27 -6.63 -4.31
CA ILE A 2 6.29 -6.58 -3.23
C ILE A 2 5.84 -5.14 -3.07
N VAL A 3 4.55 -4.89 -3.19
CA VAL A 3 3.96 -3.57 -2.99
C VAL A 3 3.50 -3.44 -1.54
N LEU A 4 3.90 -2.38 -0.87
CA LEU A 4 3.45 -2.06 0.49
C LEU A 4 2.16 -1.26 0.41
N ASP A 5 1.09 -1.79 1.02
CA ASP A 5 -0.20 -1.09 1.12
C ASP A 5 -0.11 0.08 2.10
N THR A 6 -1.09 0.94 2.06
CA THR A 6 -1.16 2.16 2.87
C THR A 6 -0.99 1.86 4.36
N ASN A 7 -1.62 0.81 4.89
CA ASN A 7 -1.51 0.47 6.32
C ASN A 7 -0.09 0.06 6.72
N VAL A 8 0.66 -0.57 5.82
CA VAL A 8 2.07 -0.94 6.10
C VAL A 8 2.94 0.31 6.09
N VAL A 9 2.79 1.18 5.09
CA VAL A 9 3.54 2.44 5.02
C VAL A 9 3.23 3.32 6.24
N ALA A 10 1.96 3.43 6.62
CA ALA A 10 1.55 4.20 7.79
C ALA A 10 2.16 3.63 9.08
N GLU A 11 2.24 2.31 9.20
CA GLU A 11 2.87 1.67 10.36
C GLU A 11 4.36 2.04 10.45
N LEU A 12 5.06 2.04 9.32
CA LEU A 12 6.48 2.42 9.26
C LEU A 12 6.72 3.89 9.63
N MET A 13 5.71 4.74 9.53
CA MET A 13 5.80 6.16 9.90
C MET A 13 5.61 6.40 11.41
N ARG A 14 5.18 5.40 12.16
CA ARG A 14 4.99 5.54 13.61
C ARG A 14 6.34 5.63 14.32
N PRO A 15 6.43 6.36 15.45
CA PRO A 15 7.68 6.42 16.23
C PRO A 15 8.18 5.05 16.68
N ALA A 16 7.25 4.12 16.97
CA ALA A 16 7.58 2.76 17.37
C ALA A 16 6.71 1.79 16.55
N PRO A 17 7.13 1.47 15.32
CA PRO A 17 6.38 0.52 14.49
C PRO A 17 6.28 -0.85 15.15
N ALA A 18 5.22 -1.60 14.83
CA ALA A 18 5.05 -2.97 15.30
C ALA A 18 6.32 -3.78 14.98
N PRO A 19 6.93 -4.44 15.98
CA PRO A 19 8.21 -5.13 15.77
C PRO A 19 8.19 -6.18 14.66
N GLY A 20 7.10 -6.92 14.51
CA GLY A 20 6.96 -7.93 13.46
C GLY A 20 6.94 -7.34 12.07
N VAL A 21 6.26 -6.19 11.90
CA VAL A 21 6.21 -5.47 10.61
C VAL A 21 7.60 -4.95 10.26
N LEU A 22 8.25 -4.30 11.21
CA LEU A 22 9.58 -3.74 11.00
C LEU A 22 10.60 -4.83 10.66
N ALA A 23 10.57 -5.95 11.38
CA ALA A 23 11.45 -7.08 11.13
C ALA A 23 11.21 -7.67 9.73
N TRP A 24 9.94 -7.82 9.33
CA TRP A 24 9.60 -8.33 8.01
C TRP A 24 10.12 -7.42 6.90
N VAL A 25 9.91 -6.11 7.04
CA VAL A 25 10.39 -5.13 6.04
C VAL A 25 11.91 -5.17 5.93
N ARG A 26 12.62 -5.20 7.08
CA ARG A 26 14.08 -5.24 7.11
C ARG A 26 14.66 -6.51 6.51
N ALA A 27 13.92 -7.61 6.54
CA ALA A 27 14.34 -8.87 5.96
C ALA A 27 14.24 -8.90 4.42
N GLN A 28 13.53 -7.95 3.82
CA GLN A 28 13.37 -7.89 2.38
C GLN A 28 14.55 -7.16 1.73
N THR A 29 14.84 -7.50 0.47
CA THR A 29 15.78 -6.75 -0.33
C THR A 29 15.14 -5.41 -0.71
N THR A 30 15.84 -4.31 -0.48
CA THR A 30 15.31 -2.96 -0.71
C THR A 30 14.80 -2.77 -2.14
N GLY A 31 15.49 -3.33 -3.13
CA GLY A 31 15.07 -3.25 -4.53
C GLY A 31 13.77 -3.98 -4.85
N ASP A 32 13.29 -4.85 -3.96
CA ASP A 32 12.04 -5.60 -4.16
C ASP A 32 10.83 -4.91 -3.55
N LEU A 33 11.02 -3.86 -2.76
CA LEU A 33 9.94 -3.14 -2.07
C LEU A 33 9.49 -1.94 -2.88
N TYR A 34 8.18 -1.90 -3.14
CA TYR A 34 7.51 -0.85 -3.89
C TYR A 34 6.33 -0.32 -3.08
N THR A 35 5.83 0.83 -3.45
CA THR A 35 4.52 1.32 -3.03
C THR A 35 3.83 1.92 -4.25
N THR A 36 2.69 2.59 -4.04
CA THR A 36 1.93 3.14 -5.16
C THR A 36 1.68 4.64 -4.99
N ALA A 37 1.41 5.31 -6.09
CA ALA A 37 0.97 6.70 -6.07
C ALA A 37 -0.36 6.86 -5.31
N ILE A 38 -1.19 5.82 -5.29
CA ILE A 38 -2.44 5.81 -4.51
C ILE A 38 -2.14 5.86 -3.02
N THR A 39 -1.20 5.04 -2.54
CA THR A 39 -0.76 5.07 -1.14
C THR A 39 -0.17 6.43 -0.77
N LEU A 40 0.65 7.00 -1.65
CA LEU A 40 1.19 8.34 -1.46
C LEU A 40 0.06 9.37 -1.28
N ALA A 41 -0.95 9.31 -2.14
CA ALA A 41 -2.11 10.22 -2.07
C ALA A 41 -2.89 10.03 -0.76
N GLU A 42 -3.14 8.78 -0.35
CA GLU A 42 -3.87 8.49 0.87
C GLU A 42 -3.14 9.01 2.13
N VAL A 43 -1.84 8.74 2.21
CA VAL A 43 -1.03 9.18 3.35
C VAL A 43 -0.97 10.70 3.40
N ARG A 44 -0.69 11.35 2.26
CA ARG A 44 -0.61 12.81 2.20
C ARG A 44 -1.95 13.48 2.53
N TYR A 45 -3.05 12.94 2.02
CA TYR A 45 -4.38 13.44 2.37
C TYR A 45 -4.64 13.34 3.88
N GLY A 46 -4.31 12.19 4.49
CA GLY A 46 -4.47 12.01 5.92
C GLY A 46 -3.70 13.03 6.75
N ILE A 47 -2.50 13.41 6.29
CA ILE A 47 -1.70 14.44 6.95
C ILE A 47 -2.28 15.84 6.72
N GLU A 48 -2.62 16.17 5.46
CA GLU A 48 -3.09 17.52 5.11
C GLU A 48 -4.40 17.89 5.80
N ARG A 49 -5.26 16.93 6.12
CA ARG A 49 -6.51 17.18 6.84
C ARG A 49 -6.33 17.45 8.34
N LEU A 50 -5.14 17.27 8.89
CA LEU A 50 -4.86 17.57 10.29
C LEU A 50 -4.81 19.07 10.52
N PRO A 51 -5.15 19.53 11.75
CA PRO A 51 -4.94 20.95 12.11
C PRO A 51 -3.47 21.33 11.99
N ASP A 52 -3.21 22.57 11.60
CA ASP A 52 -1.85 23.09 11.55
C ASP A 52 -1.21 23.00 12.94
N GLY A 53 0.08 22.64 12.98
CA GLY A 53 0.81 22.48 14.21
C GLY A 53 1.99 21.54 14.08
N ARG A 54 2.61 21.27 15.23
CA ARG A 54 3.83 20.47 15.31
C ARG A 54 3.63 19.04 14.77
N ARG A 55 2.52 18.41 15.11
CA ARG A 55 2.24 17.04 14.70
C ARG A 55 2.15 16.93 13.18
N LYS A 56 1.44 17.86 12.54
CA LYS A 56 1.31 17.87 11.08
C LYS A 56 2.66 18.09 10.40
N THR A 57 3.45 19.03 10.90
CA THR A 57 4.79 19.30 10.39
C THR A 57 5.69 18.08 10.52
N LEU A 58 5.66 17.42 11.67
CA LEU A 58 6.45 16.21 11.88
C LEU A 58 6.03 15.07 10.96
N LEU A 59 4.74 14.86 10.79
CA LEU A 59 4.23 13.80 9.89
C LEU A 59 4.57 14.08 8.43
N ARG A 60 4.52 15.35 7.99
CA ARG A 60 4.99 15.72 6.65
C ARG A 60 6.45 15.34 6.44
N SER A 61 7.30 15.67 7.41
CA SER A 61 8.73 15.35 7.37
C SER A 61 8.97 13.84 7.34
N THR A 62 8.25 13.09 8.17
CA THR A 62 8.33 11.63 8.20
C THR A 62 7.90 11.03 6.86
N ALA A 63 6.81 11.53 6.28
CA ALA A 63 6.34 11.07 4.97
C ALA A 63 7.38 11.36 3.88
N ASP A 64 8.00 12.53 3.91
CA ASP A 64 9.07 12.87 2.96
C ASP A 64 10.22 11.87 3.03
N GLU A 65 10.63 11.49 4.23
CA GLU A 65 11.69 10.50 4.42
C GLU A 65 11.28 9.11 3.93
N VAL A 66 10.10 8.65 4.31
CA VAL A 66 9.64 7.29 3.95
C VAL A 66 9.46 7.18 2.44
N PHE A 67 8.75 8.11 1.81
CA PHE A 67 8.53 8.05 0.37
C PHE A 67 9.79 8.37 -0.43
N GLY A 68 10.67 9.21 0.10
CA GLY A 68 11.98 9.46 -0.50
C GLY A 68 12.83 8.20 -0.59
N GLY A 69 12.68 7.26 0.34
CA GLY A 69 13.36 5.98 0.31
C GLY A 69 12.90 5.04 -0.80
N PHE A 70 11.69 5.24 -1.32
CA PHE A 70 11.20 4.45 -2.46
C PHE A 70 11.68 4.96 -3.81
N GLU A 71 11.97 6.27 -3.92
CA GLU A 71 12.45 6.90 -5.16
C GLU A 71 11.59 6.53 -6.37
N GLU A 72 12.17 5.78 -7.33
CA GLU A 72 11.48 5.34 -8.55
C GLU A 72 10.57 4.13 -8.32
N GLN A 73 10.50 3.62 -7.10
CA GLN A 73 9.70 2.45 -6.74
C GLN A 73 8.29 2.83 -6.25
N ILE A 74 7.80 4.00 -6.64
CA ILE A 74 6.41 4.41 -6.44
C ILE A 74 5.67 4.19 -7.76
N LEU A 75 4.83 3.15 -7.80
CA LEU A 75 4.16 2.73 -9.02
C LEU A 75 2.93 3.59 -9.31
N PRO A 76 2.76 4.07 -10.55
CA PRO A 76 1.60 4.87 -10.91
C PRO A 76 0.36 4.02 -11.19
N PHE A 77 -0.81 4.63 -11.07
CA PHE A 77 -2.05 4.09 -11.63
C PHE A 77 -2.15 4.59 -13.07
N ASP A 78 -1.56 3.84 -13.99
CA ASP A 78 -1.48 4.21 -15.40
C ASP A 78 -2.58 3.54 -16.23
N ALA A 79 -2.53 3.70 -17.55
CA ALA A 79 -3.55 3.15 -18.45
C ALA A 79 -3.62 1.63 -18.40
N ARG A 80 -2.48 0.95 -18.22
CA ARG A 80 -2.46 -0.52 -18.10
C ARG A 80 -3.11 -0.98 -16.80
N ALA A 81 -2.82 -0.31 -15.70
CA ALA A 81 -3.47 -0.60 -14.42
C ALA A 81 -4.98 -0.33 -14.52
N ALA A 82 -5.40 0.71 -15.25
CA ALA A 82 -6.81 1.01 -15.46
C ALA A 82 -7.56 -0.14 -16.17
N LEU A 83 -6.91 -0.84 -17.09
CA LEU A 83 -7.50 -2.02 -17.71
C LEU A 83 -7.72 -3.15 -16.71
N ARG A 84 -6.75 -3.36 -15.81
CA ARG A 84 -6.87 -4.35 -14.73
C ARG A 84 -8.01 -3.99 -13.77
N TYR A 85 -8.17 -2.69 -13.50
CA TYR A 85 -9.25 -2.19 -12.65
C TYR A 85 -10.62 -2.66 -13.12
N ALA A 86 -10.92 -2.51 -14.41
CA ALA A 86 -12.20 -2.93 -14.96
C ALA A 86 -12.47 -4.42 -14.71
N THR A 87 -11.48 -5.26 -14.89
CA THR A 87 -11.59 -6.71 -14.68
C THR A 87 -11.79 -7.06 -13.20
N ILE A 88 -11.00 -6.45 -12.31
CA ILE A 88 -11.05 -6.72 -10.86
C ILE A 88 -12.41 -6.28 -10.29
N VAL A 89 -12.83 -5.05 -10.58
CA VAL A 89 -14.05 -4.50 -10.00
C VAL A 89 -15.28 -5.27 -10.50
N SER A 90 -15.37 -5.53 -11.80
CA SER A 90 -16.51 -6.30 -12.35
C SER A 90 -16.54 -7.73 -11.81
N GLY A 91 -15.39 -8.36 -11.63
CA GLY A 91 -15.30 -9.70 -11.04
C GLY A 91 -15.78 -9.72 -9.58
N ARG A 92 -15.39 -8.72 -8.78
CA ARG A 92 -15.83 -8.59 -7.41
C ARG A 92 -17.32 -8.30 -7.29
N ASP A 93 -17.85 -7.46 -8.18
CA ASP A 93 -19.29 -7.18 -8.24
C ASP A 93 -20.09 -8.45 -8.54
N ARG A 94 -19.64 -9.24 -9.50
CA ARG A 94 -20.29 -10.52 -9.84
C ARG A 94 -20.22 -11.53 -8.70
N ALA A 95 -19.17 -11.48 -7.90
CA ALA A 95 -19.01 -12.33 -6.72
C ALA A 95 -19.85 -11.85 -5.52
N GLY A 96 -20.55 -10.72 -5.64
CA GLY A 96 -21.32 -10.14 -4.55
C GLY A 96 -20.46 -9.51 -3.47
N ARG A 97 -19.21 -9.18 -3.79
CA ARG A 97 -18.23 -8.64 -2.83
C ARG A 97 -17.56 -7.39 -3.44
N PRO A 98 -18.28 -6.28 -3.60
CA PRO A 98 -17.74 -5.08 -4.19
C PRO A 98 -16.50 -4.59 -3.43
N ILE A 99 -15.51 -4.12 -4.17
CA ILE A 99 -14.28 -3.58 -3.62
C ILE A 99 -14.39 -2.06 -3.56
N GLU A 100 -14.05 -1.47 -2.41
CA GLU A 100 -14.34 -0.07 -2.11
C GLU A 100 -13.08 0.76 -1.94
N GLY A 101 -13.26 2.09 -1.85
CA GLY A 101 -12.19 3.03 -1.60
C GLY A 101 -11.15 3.03 -2.69
N PHE A 102 -9.88 3.07 -2.30
CA PHE A 102 -8.74 3.03 -3.22
C PHE A 102 -8.15 1.63 -3.40
N ASP A 103 -8.70 0.63 -2.72
CA ASP A 103 -8.22 -0.74 -2.81
C ASP A 103 -8.25 -1.29 -4.24
N PRO A 104 -9.27 -1.00 -5.08
CA PRO A 104 -9.25 -1.51 -6.45
C PRO A 104 -8.12 -0.93 -7.29
N GLN A 105 -7.73 0.33 -7.09
CA GLN A 105 -6.59 0.91 -7.80
C GLN A 105 -5.27 0.25 -7.36
N ILE A 106 -5.10 0.02 -6.07
CA ILE A 106 -3.90 -0.63 -5.53
C ILE A 106 -3.82 -2.06 -6.07
N ALA A 107 -4.91 -2.82 -6.01
CA ALA A 107 -4.96 -4.17 -6.56
C ALA A 107 -4.63 -4.20 -8.05
N SER A 108 -5.13 -3.23 -8.80
CA SER A 108 -4.90 -3.11 -10.25
C SER A 108 -3.43 -2.89 -10.57
N ILE A 109 -2.76 -2.03 -9.81
CA ILE A 109 -1.32 -1.79 -9.94
C ILE A 109 -0.55 -3.08 -9.64
N CYS A 110 -0.89 -3.79 -8.57
CA CYS A 110 -0.25 -5.05 -8.22
C CYS A 110 -0.41 -6.10 -9.34
N ARG A 111 -1.60 -6.22 -9.90
CA ARG A 111 -1.86 -7.18 -10.98
C ARG A 111 -1.08 -6.83 -12.24
N GLU A 112 -1.01 -5.56 -12.58
CA GLU A 112 -0.26 -5.12 -13.77
C GLU A 112 1.23 -5.48 -13.65
N HIS A 113 1.78 -5.38 -12.48
CA HIS A 113 3.20 -5.67 -12.24
C HIS A 113 3.46 -7.09 -11.75
N GLN A 114 2.42 -7.93 -11.63
CA GLN A 114 2.54 -9.29 -11.07
C GLN A 114 3.21 -9.26 -9.69
N ALA A 115 2.87 -8.25 -8.89
CA ALA A 115 3.44 -8.03 -7.57
C ALA A 115 2.56 -8.63 -6.48
N ALA A 116 3.19 -9.08 -5.40
CA ALA A 116 2.48 -9.38 -4.15
C ALA A 116 2.15 -8.08 -3.43
N LEU A 117 1.11 -8.10 -2.61
CA LEU A 117 0.70 -6.96 -1.80
C LEU A 117 0.89 -7.29 -0.32
N ALA A 118 1.71 -6.50 0.36
CA ALA A 118 1.84 -6.56 1.81
C ALA A 118 0.78 -5.66 2.43
N THR A 119 -0.16 -6.24 3.17
CA THR A 119 -1.28 -5.52 3.78
C THR A 119 -1.77 -6.22 5.04
N ARG A 120 -2.36 -5.45 5.95
CA ARG A 120 -3.06 -5.98 7.11
C ARG A 120 -4.47 -6.48 6.76
N ASN A 121 -5.05 -5.98 5.67
CA ASN A 121 -6.44 -6.18 5.30
C ASN A 121 -6.58 -7.23 4.19
N ALA A 122 -6.07 -8.44 4.44
CA ALA A 122 -6.04 -9.52 3.44
C ALA A 122 -7.42 -9.83 2.85
N THR A 123 -8.47 -9.81 3.68
CA THR A 123 -9.83 -10.10 3.22
C THR A 123 -10.37 -9.09 2.22
N ASP A 124 -9.91 -7.84 2.27
CA ASP A 124 -10.35 -6.79 1.35
C ASP A 124 -9.85 -7.05 -0.08
N PHE A 125 -8.83 -7.88 -0.23
CA PHE A 125 -8.21 -8.19 -1.52
C PHE A 125 -8.52 -9.60 -2.02
N GLU A 126 -9.43 -10.32 -1.38
CA GLU A 126 -9.90 -11.61 -1.88
C GLU A 126 -10.55 -11.46 -3.26
N HIS A 127 -10.40 -12.47 -4.12
CA HIS A 127 -10.94 -12.48 -5.50
C HIS A 127 -10.39 -11.37 -6.40
N THR A 128 -9.20 -10.86 -6.10
CA THR A 128 -8.50 -9.90 -6.97
C THR A 128 -7.38 -10.56 -7.77
N GLU A 129 -7.06 -11.82 -7.47
CA GLU A 129 -5.91 -12.56 -8.02
C GLU A 129 -4.56 -11.92 -7.66
N VAL A 130 -4.54 -11.13 -6.59
CA VAL A 130 -3.31 -10.57 -6.03
C VAL A 130 -2.87 -11.44 -4.86
N GLU A 131 -1.61 -11.87 -4.85
CA GLU A 131 -1.03 -12.55 -3.71
C GLU A 131 -0.90 -11.58 -2.55
N VAL A 132 -1.39 -11.95 -1.36
CA VAL A 132 -1.39 -11.08 -0.18
C VAL A 132 -0.46 -11.64 0.88
N ILE A 133 0.33 -10.74 1.48
CA ILE A 133 1.22 -11.04 2.60
C ILE A 133 0.76 -10.20 3.79
N ASP A 134 0.32 -10.86 4.87
CA ASP A 134 -0.03 -10.17 6.12
C ASP A 134 1.22 -10.07 7.00
N THR A 135 1.82 -8.87 7.02
CA THR A 135 3.07 -8.64 7.74
C THR A 135 2.91 -8.60 9.26
N TRP A 136 1.68 -8.46 9.77
CA TRP A 136 1.41 -8.53 11.22
C TRP A 136 1.32 -9.95 11.73
N SER A 137 0.95 -10.91 10.89
CA SER A 137 0.80 -12.31 11.28
C SER A 137 1.97 -13.20 10.85
N VAL A 138 2.95 -12.66 10.11
CA VAL A 138 4.16 -13.42 9.79
C VAL A 138 5.00 -13.60 11.04
N THR A 139 5.24 -14.86 11.41
CA THR A 139 6.15 -15.21 12.51
C THR A 139 7.44 -15.71 11.93
N ASN A 140 8.54 -15.18 12.42
CA ASN A 140 9.88 -15.64 12.05
C ASN A 140 10.31 -16.78 12.95
#